data_aa7eb19fd5de9b2fe56f0ffb37aada5e
#
_entry.id   aa7eb19fd5de9b2fe56f0ffb37aada5e
#
_cell.length_a   1.000
_cell.length_b   1.000
_cell.length_c   1.000
_cell.angle_alpha   90.00
_cell.angle_beta   90.00
_cell.angle_gamma   90.00
#
_symmetry.space_group_name_H-M   'P 1'
#
loop_
_entity.id
_entity.type
_entity.pdbx_description
1 polymer ?
#
loop_
_entity_poly.entity_id
_entity_poly.type
_entity_poly.pdbx_seq_one_letter_code
_entity_poly.pdbx_strand_id
1 'polypeptide(L)'
;MDLDKSSVIVSAAALVVLGAALGGFASFQMFDQRFDSLEDEMNDPREVVYVNSSDSNEQLTELFNEVDQSVVSITTLGTSNAQGSGFVYSGEGYIVTNQHVVEGAENVRVTFTDGSTERAEIVGTDENNDLAVLQVDKEDLQPMELGNLSDVRVGQTAIAVGNPFGLRGTMTSGIISQQGRMLPTD
;
A
#
# COMPACT_ATOMS: atom_id res chain seq x y z
N MET A 1 36.14 0.02 -83.00
CA MET A 1 36.77 0.00 -81.66
C MET A 1 35.87 -0.86 -80.78
N ASP A 2 36.09 -2.17 -80.88
CA ASP A 2 35.30 -3.12 -80.15
C ASP A 2 35.75 -3.11 -78.68
N LEU A 3 34.86 -2.60 -77.80
CA LEU A 3 35.06 -2.74 -76.40
C LEU A 3 34.81 -4.22 -76.01
N ASP A 4 35.90 -4.86 -75.58
CA ASP A 4 35.84 -6.27 -75.14
C ASP A 4 34.81 -6.44 -74.08
N LYS A 5 33.81 -7.28 -74.36
CA LYS A 5 32.66 -7.58 -73.47
C LYS A 5 33.13 -8.04 -72.10
N SER A 6 34.27 -8.68 -71.99
CA SER A 6 34.88 -9.09 -70.73
C SER A 6 35.29 -7.93 -69.86
N SER A 7 35.86 -6.81 -70.43
CA SER A 7 36.25 -5.62 -69.68
C SER A 7 35.04 -4.87 -69.08
N VAL A 8 33.92 -4.85 -69.84
CA VAL A 8 32.67 -4.20 -69.37
C VAL A 8 32.01 -5.03 -68.21
N ILE A 9 32.02 -6.36 -68.30
CA ILE A 9 31.48 -7.22 -67.23
C ILE A 9 32.32 -7.12 -65.94
N VAL A 10 33.66 -7.11 -66.07
CA VAL A 10 34.55 -6.96 -64.90
C VAL A 10 34.39 -5.58 -64.24
N SER A 11 34.24 -4.51 -65.04
CA SER A 11 33.98 -3.18 -64.49
C SER A 11 32.62 -3.05 -63.80
N ALA A 12 31.58 -3.66 -64.35
CA ALA A 12 30.26 -3.67 -63.76
C ALA A 12 30.22 -4.49 -62.43
N ALA A 13 30.89 -5.66 -62.42
CA ALA A 13 31.00 -6.47 -61.20
C ALA A 13 31.80 -5.74 -60.09
N ALA A 14 32.89 -5.04 -60.43
CA ALA A 14 33.65 -4.27 -59.49
C ALA A 14 32.83 -3.09 -58.87
N LEU A 15 32.01 -2.41 -59.69
CA LEU A 15 31.11 -1.36 -59.23
C LEU A 15 30.01 -1.88 -58.25
N VAL A 16 29.47 -3.05 -58.51
CA VAL A 16 28.47 -3.66 -57.63
C VAL A 16 29.10 -4.08 -56.29
N VAL A 17 30.29 -4.67 -56.31
CA VAL A 17 31.01 -5.03 -55.06
C VAL A 17 31.41 -3.81 -54.24
N LEU A 18 31.87 -2.73 -54.91
CA LEU A 18 32.18 -1.46 -54.23
C LEU A 18 30.93 -0.81 -53.64
N GLY A 19 29.80 -0.83 -54.34
CA GLY A 19 28.53 -0.30 -53.87
C GLY A 19 27.99 -1.08 -52.66
N ALA A 20 28.11 -2.41 -52.68
CA ALA A 20 27.72 -3.26 -51.55
C ALA A 20 28.63 -3.05 -50.31
N ALA A 21 29.96 -2.87 -50.54
CA ALA A 21 30.89 -2.61 -49.45
C ALA A 21 30.68 -1.22 -48.84
N LEU A 22 30.43 -0.18 -49.63
CA LEU A 22 30.16 1.17 -49.15
C LEU A 22 28.79 1.26 -48.46
N GLY A 23 27.77 0.61 -49.01
CA GLY A 23 26.44 0.56 -48.41
C GLY A 23 26.42 -0.24 -47.10
N GLY A 24 27.16 -1.37 -47.04
CA GLY A 24 27.34 -2.16 -45.82
C GLY A 24 28.07 -1.40 -44.72
N PHE A 25 29.14 -0.67 -45.12
CA PHE A 25 29.91 0.14 -44.14
C PHE A 25 29.11 1.33 -43.59
N ALA A 26 28.33 2.02 -44.42
CA ALA A 26 27.46 3.11 -44.00
C ALA A 26 26.33 2.60 -43.08
N SER A 27 25.75 1.44 -43.38
CA SER A 27 24.72 0.81 -42.54
C SER A 27 25.31 0.32 -41.20
N PHE A 28 26.54 -0.18 -41.21
CA PHE A 28 27.24 -0.59 -39.99
C PHE A 28 27.56 0.61 -39.11
N GLN A 29 28.05 1.75 -39.66
CA GLN A 29 28.28 2.97 -38.89
C GLN A 29 26.97 3.57 -38.29
N MET A 30 25.86 3.53 -39.04
CA MET A 30 24.57 3.97 -38.54
C MET A 30 24.05 3.05 -37.38
N PHE A 31 24.35 1.76 -37.49
CA PHE A 31 24.00 0.81 -36.43
C PHE A 31 24.84 1.03 -35.17
N ASP A 32 26.14 1.24 -35.31
CA ASP A 32 27.09 1.53 -34.23
C ASP A 32 26.70 2.83 -33.48
N GLN A 33 26.39 3.89 -34.21
CA GLN A 33 25.96 5.16 -33.61
C GLN A 33 24.62 5.04 -32.87
N ARG A 34 23.71 4.18 -33.33
CA ARG A 34 22.46 3.90 -32.60
C ARG A 34 22.69 3.04 -31.36
N PHE A 35 23.65 2.15 -31.42
CA PHE A 35 24.02 1.32 -30.27
C PHE A 35 24.66 2.18 -29.17
N ASP A 36 25.60 3.04 -29.51
CA ASP A 36 26.22 3.97 -28.57
C ASP A 36 25.20 4.91 -27.91
N SER A 37 24.20 5.40 -28.68
CA SER A 37 23.14 6.25 -28.12
C SER A 37 22.18 5.50 -27.19
N LEU A 38 21.98 4.19 -27.39
CA LEU A 38 21.18 3.35 -26.47
C LEU A 38 21.99 2.99 -25.23
N GLU A 39 23.29 2.84 -25.33
CA GLU A 39 24.20 2.60 -24.21
C GLU A 39 24.29 3.81 -23.28
N ASP A 40 24.33 5.02 -23.87
CA ASP A 40 24.30 6.29 -23.14
C ASP A 40 22.95 6.51 -22.45
N GLU A 41 21.82 6.13 -23.07
CA GLU A 41 20.47 6.25 -22.48
C GLU A 41 20.24 5.21 -21.40
N MET A 42 20.89 4.04 -21.47
CA MET A 42 20.85 3.01 -20.41
C MET A 42 21.83 3.31 -19.27
N ASN A 43 22.86 4.08 -19.52
CA ASN A 43 23.90 4.45 -18.55
C ASN A 43 23.68 5.83 -17.91
N ASP A 44 22.54 6.48 -18.24
CA ASP A 44 22.10 7.66 -17.50
C ASP A 44 21.88 7.22 -16.05
N PRO A 45 22.67 7.69 -15.08
CA PRO A 45 22.44 7.34 -13.68
C PRO A 45 21.10 7.93 -13.31
N ARG A 46 20.02 7.14 -13.46
CA ARG A 46 18.76 7.47 -12.83
C ARG A 46 19.11 7.72 -11.39
N GLU A 47 18.94 8.95 -10.98
CA GLU A 47 19.07 9.33 -9.59
C GLU A 47 18.15 8.43 -8.79
N VAL A 48 18.71 7.34 -8.28
CA VAL A 48 18.02 6.48 -7.34
C VAL A 48 17.93 7.32 -6.08
N VAL A 49 16.83 8.02 -5.92
CA VAL A 49 16.50 8.69 -4.67
C VAL A 49 16.37 7.58 -3.64
N TYR A 50 17.45 7.31 -2.92
CA TYR A 50 17.40 6.49 -1.72
C TYR A 50 16.59 7.29 -0.70
N VAL A 51 15.28 7.04 -0.64
CA VAL A 51 14.49 7.43 0.52
C VAL A 51 15.10 6.66 1.68
N ASN A 52 15.68 7.39 2.62
CA ASN A 52 16.31 6.82 3.80
C ASN A 52 15.22 6.05 4.58
N SER A 53 15.13 4.75 4.36
CA SER A 53 14.11 3.87 4.97
C SER A 53 14.27 3.75 6.48
N SER A 54 15.39 4.20 7.03
CA SER A 54 15.64 4.24 8.48
C SER A 54 14.69 5.20 9.20
N ASP A 55 14.58 6.44 8.72
CA ASP A 55 13.73 7.47 9.32
C ASP A 55 12.25 7.09 9.22
N SER A 56 11.86 6.47 8.10
CA SER A 56 10.48 6.01 7.88
C SER A 56 10.09 4.85 8.81
N ASN A 57 11.01 3.92 9.08
CA ASN A 57 10.74 2.79 9.97
C ASN A 57 10.64 3.23 11.43
N GLU A 58 11.45 4.20 11.85
CA GLU A 58 11.41 4.78 13.19
C GLU A 58 10.08 5.52 13.42
N GLN A 59 9.66 6.33 12.47
CA GLN A 59 8.34 7.01 12.49
C GLN A 59 7.16 6.04 12.55
N LEU A 60 7.21 4.92 11.82
CA LEU A 60 6.17 3.88 11.86
C LEU A 60 6.12 3.19 13.23
N THR A 61 7.27 2.96 13.85
CA THR A 61 7.37 2.36 15.18
C THR A 61 6.84 3.31 16.25
N GLU A 62 7.17 4.59 16.16
CA GLU A 62 6.65 5.62 17.07
C GLU A 62 5.13 5.75 16.94
N LEU A 63 4.63 5.86 15.71
CA LEU A 63 3.19 5.91 15.43
C LEU A 63 2.46 4.67 15.99
N PHE A 64 3.03 3.48 15.78
CA PHE A 64 2.45 2.24 16.32
C PHE A 64 2.34 2.29 17.85
N ASN A 65 3.41 2.69 18.54
CA ASN A 65 3.42 2.79 20.00
C ASN A 65 2.41 3.83 20.53
N GLU A 66 2.17 4.89 19.79
CA GLU A 66 1.18 5.91 20.10
C GLU A 66 -0.25 5.38 19.97
N VAL A 67 -0.57 4.76 18.83
CA VAL A 67 -1.95 4.33 18.55
C VAL A 67 -2.31 3.00 19.21
N ASP A 68 -1.35 2.11 19.50
CA ASP A 68 -1.59 0.78 20.08
C ASP A 68 -2.32 0.87 21.43
N GLN A 69 -2.07 1.91 22.22
CA GLN A 69 -2.73 2.13 23.53
C GLN A 69 -4.23 2.44 23.39
N SER A 70 -4.62 2.95 22.23
CA SER A 70 -6.02 3.26 21.92
C SER A 70 -6.75 2.11 21.21
N VAL A 71 -6.03 1.07 20.74
CA VAL A 71 -6.60 -0.08 20.04
C VAL A 71 -6.90 -1.20 21.02
N VAL A 72 -8.06 -1.79 20.89
CA VAL A 72 -8.54 -2.86 21.78
C VAL A 72 -8.95 -4.10 21.00
N SER A 73 -8.87 -5.27 21.65
CA SER A 73 -9.48 -6.51 21.15
C SER A 73 -10.86 -6.68 21.74
N ILE A 74 -11.80 -7.08 20.92
CA ILE A 74 -13.18 -7.33 21.34
C ILE A 74 -13.48 -8.80 21.11
N THR A 75 -13.96 -9.47 22.16
CA THR A 75 -14.40 -10.87 22.10
C THR A 75 -15.85 -10.94 22.56
N THR A 76 -16.67 -11.62 21.79
CA THR A 76 -18.09 -11.79 22.10
C THR A 76 -18.42 -13.27 22.35
N LEU A 77 -19.37 -13.47 23.23
CA LEU A 77 -19.96 -14.76 23.54
C LEU A 77 -21.48 -14.62 23.39
N GLY A 78 -22.11 -15.54 22.68
CA GLY A 78 -23.55 -15.50 22.43
C GLY A 78 -23.96 -16.60 21.45
N THR A 79 -24.92 -16.30 20.59
CA THR A 79 -25.37 -17.23 19.53
C THR A 79 -24.27 -17.49 18.49
N SER A 80 -23.39 -16.52 18.28
CA SER A 80 -22.13 -16.67 17.58
C SER A 80 -21.00 -16.06 18.42
N ASN A 81 -19.86 -16.75 18.49
CA ASN A 81 -18.66 -16.18 19.09
C ASN A 81 -17.88 -15.45 18.00
N ALA A 82 -17.66 -14.16 18.19
CA ALA A 82 -16.89 -13.36 17.28
C ALA A 82 -15.70 -12.72 18.00
N GLN A 83 -14.71 -12.32 17.20
CA GLN A 83 -13.57 -11.56 17.67
C GLN A 83 -13.27 -10.47 16.65
N GLY A 84 -12.95 -9.28 17.13
CA GLY A 84 -12.65 -8.12 16.30
C GLY A 84 -11.76 -7.14 17.03
N SER A 85 -11.54 -6.00 16.38
CA SER A 85 -10.81 -4.87 16.94
C SER A 85 -11.75 -3.68 17.10
N GLY A 86 -11.40 -2.79 18.01
CA GLY A 86 -12.03 -1.49 18.20
C GLY A 86 -11.02 -0.48 18.66
N PHE A 87 -11.46 0.72 18.88
CA PHE A 87 -10.60 1.77 19.43
C PHE A 87 -11.34 2.59 20.49
N VAL A 88 -10.58 3.11 21.43
CA VAL A 88 -11.08 4.02 22.46
C VAL A 88 -11.44 5.36 21.82
N TYR A 89 -12.72 5.71 21.90
CA TYR A 89 -13.23 6.98 21.35
C TYR A 89 -13.13 8.13 22.37
N SER A 90 -13.38 7.84 23.65
CA SER A 90 -13.27 8.86 24.70
C SER A 90 -12.73 8.28 26.00
N GLY A 91 -12.14 9.13 26.84
CA GLY A 91 -11.68 8.79 28.18
C GLY A 91 -12.81 8.40 29.15
N GLU A 92 -14.07 8.60 28.76
CA GLU A 92 -15.26 8.19 29.53
C GLU A 92 -15.63 6.71 29.33
N GLY A 93 -14.81 5.94 28.59
CA GLY A 93 -15.01 4.51 28.35
C GLY A 93 -15.77 4.15 27.09
N TYR A 94 -16.01 5.10 26.18
CA TYR A 94 -16.64 4.78 24.91
C TYR A 94 -15.63 4.17 23.92
N ILE A 95 -16.03 3.05 23.33
CA ILE A 95 -15.23 2.28 22.35
C ILE A 95 -16.06 2.12 21.09
N VAL A 96 -15.43 2.31 19.93
CA VAL A 96 -16.04 2.11 18.61
C VAL A 96 -15.50 0.84 17.98
N THR A 97 -16.39 0.05 17.40
CA THR A 97 -16.09 -1.18 16.66
C THR A 97 -17.09 -1.37 15.52
N ASN A 98 -16.95 -2.46 14.77
CA ASN A 98 -17.91 -2.83 13.75
C ASN A 98 -19.16 -3.51 14.37
N GLN A 99 -20.33 -3.28 13.74
CA GLN A 99 -21.60 -3.85 14.19
C GLN A 99 -21.59 -5.38 14.11
N HIS A 100 -21.07 -5.94 13.00
CA HIS A 100 -21.03 -7.40 12.82
C HIS A 100 -20.19 -8.12 13.90
N VAL A 101 -19.26 -7.45 14.59
CA VAL A 101 -18.47 -8.02 15.70
C VAL A 101 -19.36 -8.28 16.93
N VAL A 102 -20.37 -7.46 17.15
CA VAL A 102 -21.24 -7.54 18.34
C VAL A 102 -22.63 -8.09 18.03
N GLU A 103 -22.89 -8.46 16.79
CA GLU A 103 -24.18 -9.01 16.38
C GLU A 103 -24.51 -10.31 17.11
N GLY A 104 -25.69 -10.35 17.75
CA GLY A 104 -26.14 -11.51 18.52
C GLY A 104 -25.30 -11.83 19.76
N ALA A 105 -24.47 -10.91 20.23
CA ALA A 105 -23.66 -11.08 21.43
C ALA A 105 -24.51 -10.94 22.68
N GLU A 106 -24.42 -11.92 23.59
CA GLU A 106 -24.97 -11.84 24.93
C GLU A 106 -23.98 -11.20 25.92
N ASN A 107 -22.72 -11.40 25.70
CA ASN A 107 -21.64 -10.84 26.49
C ASN A 107 -20.54 -10.30 25.57
N VAL A 108 -20.10 -9.10 25.84
CA VAL A 108 -18.99 -8.44 25.16
C VAL A 108 -17.87 -8.19 26.15
N ARG A 109 -16.64 -8.55 25.76
CA ARG A 109 -15.43 -8.30 26.53
C ARG A 109 -14.43 -7.48 25.68
N VAL A 110 -13.83 -6.50 26.31
CA VAL A 110 -12.81 -5.66 25.72
C VAL A 110 -11.51 -5.95 26.44
N THR A 111 -10.49 -6.33 25.69
CA THR A 111 -9.12 -6.55 26.19
C THR A 111 -8.22 -5.43 25.69
N PHE A 112 -7.57 -4.75 26.62
CA PHE A 112 -6.65 -3.64 26.38
C PHE A 112 -5.21 -4.13 26.19
N THR A 113 -4.33 -3.27 25.70
CA THR A 113 -2.91 -3.57 25.49
C THR A 113 -2.13 -3.86 26.78
N ASP A 114 -2.60 -3.35 27.92
CA ASP A 114 -2.06 -3.66 29.25
C ASP A 114 -2.42 -5.09 29.72
N GLY A 115 -3.23 -5.81 28.94
CA GLY A 115 -3.74 -7.15 29.24
C GLY A 115 -4.97 -7.17 30.14
N SER A 116 -5.44 -6.01 30.62
CA SER A 116 -6.69 -5.94 31.37
C SER A 116 -7.90 -6.26 30.46
N THR A 117 -8.94 -6.82 31.05
CA THR A 117 -10.16 -7.18 30.34
C THR A 117 -11.37 -6.68 31.10
N GLU A 118 -12.19 -5.88 30.42
CA GLU A 118 -13.42 -5.31 30.96
C GLU A 118 -14.64 -5.88 30.25
N ARG A 119 -15.76 -5.94 30.97
CA ARG A 119 -17.06 -6.19 30.37
C ARG A 119 -17.56 -4.89 29.73
N ALA A 120 -18.07 -5.00 28.51
CA ALA A 120 -18.64 -3.87 27.80
C ALA A 120 -20.16 -4.00 27.67
N GLU A 121 -20.85 -2.88 27.73
CA GLU A 121 -22.25 -2.73 27.38
C GLU A 121 -22.37 -2.16 25.98
N ILE A 122 -23.32 -2.68 25.15
CA ILE A 122 -23.59 -2.14 23.82
C ILE A 122 -24.50 -0.92 24.02
N VAL A 123 -23.97 0.27 23.69
CA VAL A 123 -24.71 1.54 23.79
C VAL A 123 -25.60 1.75 22.58
N GLY A 124 -25.13 1.38 21.40
CA GLY A 124 -25.88 1.50 20.15
C GLY A 124 -25.17 0.84 18.98
N THR A 125 -25.93 0.57 17.93
CA THR A 125 -25.45 -0.05 16.69
C THR A 125 -26.06 0.64 15.49
N ASP A 126 -25.31 0.68 14.38
CA ASP A 126 -25.75 1.11 13.06
C ASP A 126 -25.35 0.04 12.03
N GLU A 127 -26.34 -0.77 11.63
CA GLU A 127 -26.12 -1.85 10.65
C GLU A 127 -25.77 -1.31 9.25
N ASN A 128 -26.30 -0.15 8.86
CA ASN A 128 -26.06 0.41 7.53
C ASN A 128 -24.61 0.86 7.36
N ASN A 129 -24.01 1.36 8.43
CA ASN A 129 -22.62 1.83 8.42
C ASN A 129 -21.66 0.82 9.09
N ASP A 130 -22.15 -0.34 9.49
CA ASP A 130 -21.38 -1.36 10.21
C ASP A 130 -20.62 -0.78 11.42
N LEU A 131 -21.34 -0.02 12.28
CA LEU A 131 -20.76 0.62 13.46
C LEU A 131 -21.48 0.16 14.73
N ALA A 132 -20.69 0.00 15.79
CA ALA A 132 -21.19 -0.19 17.15
C ALA A 132 -20.42 0.66 18.14
N VAL A 133 -21.12 1.14 19.17
CA VAL A 133 -20.54 1.85 20.31
C VAL A 133 -20.72 1.01 21.56
N LEU A 134 -19.62 0.78 22.25
CA LEU A 134 -19.55 0.06 23.51
C LEU A 134 -19.18 1.02 24.63
N GLN A 135 -19.56 0.68 25.86
CA GLN A 135 -19.18 1.36 27.08
C GLN A 135 -18.50 0.38 28.03
N VAL A 136 -17.35 0.76 28.57
CA VAL A 136 -16.63 0.05 29.62
C VAL A 136 -16.47 0.95 30.85
N ASP A 137 -16.30 0.35 32.03
CA ASP A 137 -15.99 1.05 33.28
C ASP A 137 -14.49 0.91 33.57
N LYS A 138 -13.68 1.71 32.87
CA LYS A 138 -12.22 1.74 33.03
C LYS A 138 -11.73 3.18 32.97
N GLU A 139 -10.90 3.52 33.94
CA GLU A 139 -10.21 4.82 34.02
C GLU A 139 -8.89 4.80 33.22
N ASP A 140 -8.30 5.97 33.05
CA ASP A 140 -6.99 6.18 32.39
C ASP A 140 -6.92 5.63 30.94
N LEU A 141 -8.03 5.73 30.21
CA LEU A 141 -8.07 5.38 28.82
C LEU A 141 -7.46 6.46 27.94
N GLN A 142 -6.77 6.04 26.88
CA GLN A 142 -6.21 6.94 25.85
C GLN A 142 -7.13 6.97 24.63
N PRO A 143 -7.85 8.08 24.37
CA PRO A 143 -8.69 8.19 23.18
C PRO A 143 -7.84 8.28 21.90
N MET A 144 -8.34 7.65 20.83
CA MET A 144 -7.80 7.80 19.47
C MET A 144 -8.09 9.22 18.95
N GLU A 145 -7.10 9.89 18.41
CA GLU A 145 -7.31 11.13 17.70
C GLU A 145 -8.00 10.89 16.36
N LEU A 146 -9.11 11.60 16.11
CA LEU A 146 -9.87 11.47 14.89
C LEU A 146 -9.42 12.47 13.84
N GLY A 147 -9.03 11.95 12.67
CA GLY A 147 -8.68 12.77 11.52
C GLY A 147 -9.92 13.25 10.74
N ASN A 148 -9.70 14.16 9.79
CA ASN A 148 -10.73 14.66 8.89
C ASN A 148 -10.57 14.03 7.50
N LEU A 149 -11.62 13.44 6.98
CA LEU A 149 -11.63 12.81 5.65
C LEU A 149 -11.27 13.80 4.52
N SER A 150 -11.55 15.10 4.69
CA SER A 150 -11.17 16.14 3.71
C SER A 150 -9.65 16.30 3.52
N ASP A 151 -8.87 15.87 4.50
CA ASP A 151 -7.41 15.98 4.47
C ASP A 151 -6.72 14.77 3.84
N VAL A 152 -7.47 13.69 3.65
CA VAL A 152 -6.99 12.46 3.03
C VAL A 152 -6.82 12.65 1.53
N ARG A 153 -5.73 12.11 0.96
CA ARG A 153 -5.41 12.22 -0.48
C ARG A 153 -5.05 10.86 -1.07
N VAL A 154 -5.43 10.65 -2.33
CA VAL A 154 -5.00 9.48 -3.11
C VAL A 154 -3.48 9.49 -3.25
N GLY A 155 -2.84 8.34 -3.02
CA GLY A 155 -1.39 8.17 -2.96
C GLY A 155 -0.78 8.36 -1.57
N GLN A 156 -1.52 8.89 -0.61
CA GLN A 156 -1.07 9.02 0.78
C GLN A 156 -0.90 7.64 1.42
N THR A 157 0.13 7.49 2.26
CA THR A 157 0.32 6.27 3.06
C THR A 157 -0.86 6.09 4.02
N ALA A 158 -1.39 4.88 4.04
CA ALA A 158 -2.40 4.45 5.00
C ALA A 158 -1.84 3.30 5.84
N ILE A 159 -2.13 3.34 7.12
CA ILE A 159 -1.71 2.33 8.08
C ILE A 159 -2.97 1.79 8.75
N ALA A 160 -3.11 0.46 8.75
CA ALA A 160 -4.15 -0.20 9.52
C ALA A 160 -3.52 -0.86 10.74
N VAL A 161 -4.09 -0.56 11.91
CA VAL A 161 -3.72 -1.16 13.19
C VAL A 161 -4.93 -1.87 13.76
N GLY A 162 -4.74 -3.10 14.22
CA GLY A 162 -5.80 -3.90 14.81
C GLY A 162 -5.25 -4.93 15.78
N ASN A 163 -6.14 -5.54 16.54
CA ASN A 163 -5.81 -6.62 17.48
C ASN A 163 -6.79 -7.80 17.32
N PRO A 164 -6.85 -8.43 16.12
CA PRO A 164 -7.91 -9.38 15.79
C PRO A 164 -7.86 -10.69 16.60
N PHE A 165 -6.73 -10.99 17.26
CA PHE A 165 -6.58 -12.27 18.00
C PHE A 165 -6.18 -12.07 19.46
N GLY A 166 -6.27 -10.86 20.01
CA GLY A 166 -5.77 -10.54 21.36
C GLY A 166 -4.25 -10.72 21.51
N LEU A 167 -3.56 -10.98 20.41
CA LEU A 167 -2.12 -10.95 20.30
C LEU A 167 -1.76 -9.50 20.01
N ARG A 168 -0.75 -8.97 20.67
CA ARG A 168 -0.27 -7.57 20.53
C ARG A 168 -0.46 -7.04 19.10
N GLY A 169 -0.89 -5.80 19.01
CA GLY A 169 -1.37 -5.14 17.80
C GLY A 169 -0.65 -5.51 16.51
N THR A 170 -1.42 -5.74 15.48
CA THR A 170 -0.92 -6.01 14.12
C THR A 170 -1.00 -4.74 13.32
N MET A 171 0.10 -4.34 12.68
CA MET A 171 0.16 -3.17 11.80
C MET A 171 0.42 -3.60 10.37
N THR A 172 -0.33 -3.03 9.43
CA THR A 172 -0.12 -3.17 7.99
C THR A 172 -0.12 -1.80 7.34
N SER A 173 0.69 -1.61 6.30
CA SER A 173 0.77 -0.36 5.57
C SER A 173 0.38 -0.53 4.10
N GLY A 174 -0.17 0.50 3.53
CA GLY A 174 -0.57 0.59 2.14
C GLY A 174 -0.70 2.03 1.70
N ILE A 175 -1.44 2.28 0.62
CA ILE A 175 -1.75 3.62 0.13
C ILE A 175 -3.25 3.78 -0.07
N ILE A 176 -3.72 5.01 0.06
CA ILE A 176 -5.06 5.38 -0.37
C ILE A 176 -5.12 5.34 -1.90
N SER A 177 -5.80 4.34 -2.45
CA SER A 177 -5.88 4.15 -3.89
C SER A 177 -7.00 4.97 -4.53
N GLN A 178 -8.08 5.23 -3.79
CA GLN A 178 -9.25 5.97 -4.25
C GLN A 178 -10.06 6.51 -3.06
N GLN A 179 -10.79 7.60 -3.28
CA GLN A 179 -11.78 8.15 -2.35
C GLN A 179 -13.17 8.15 -2.98
N GLY A 180 -14.22 8.16 -2.14
CA GLY A 180 -15.60 8.32 -2.58
C GLY A 180 -16.15 7.16 -3.43
N ARG A 181 -15.57 5.98 -3.35
CA ARG A 181 -16.11 4.79 -4.01
C ARG A 181 -17.28 4.23 -3.20
N MET A 182 -18.46 4.18 -3.82
CA MET A 182 -19.56 3.37 -3.30
C MET A 182 -19.23 1.88 -3.54
N LEU A 183 -19.17 1.11 -2.49
CA LEU A 183 -19.13 -0.35 -2.61
C LEU A 183 -20.57 -0.84 -2.74
N PRO A 184 -20.85 -1.78 -3.66
CA PRO A 184 -22.15 -2.46 -3.65
C PRO A 184 -22.28 -3.16 -2.30
N THR A 185 -23.36 -2.88 -1.57
CA THR A 185 -23.78 -3.70 -0.44
C THR A 185 -24.55 -4.89 -1.02
N ASP A 186 -24.03 -6.09 -0.86
CA ASP A 186 -24.71 -7.34 -1.21
C ASP A 186 -25.95 -7.55 -0.33
#